data_0db57f5159be484bacecaae49d1e0669
#
_entry.id   0db57f5159be484bacecaae49d1e0669
#
_cell.length_a   1.000
_cell.length_b   1.000
_cell.length_c   1.000
_cell.angle_alpha   90.00
_cell.angle_beta   90.00
_cell.angle_gamma   90.00
#
_symmetry.space_group_name_H-M   'P 1'
#
loop_
_entity.id
_entity.type
_entity.pdbx_description
1 polymer ?
#
loop_
_entity_poly.entity_id
_entity_poly.type
_entity_poly.pdbx_seq_one_letter_code
_entity_poly.pdbx_strand_id
1 'polypeptide(L)'
;MEELRGRNALVTGAGGGLGGYIARALAAEGVNLALTDLPEAPVDGLAAELRSRGVEVSQAPADVADADERQRLASWAAESVGPLDILVNNAGVEFAGTFVNTTEPELETSVLVNLLAVMDLTRIVLPGMLERQRGHIVNIASLAGKIPTPGLASYSATKHGVVAFTHALRAENVGEPVGFSAICPGFVSRVGMYGRFEHLVPAPRVLGTVPPESVGAAVVRAIRQNPPEVIVNKRPVRPLILLNAIAPRLAARVGRVRPIREFAERMAEARERL
;
A
#
# COMPACT_ATOMS: atom_id res chain seq x y z
N MET A 1 -0.16 18.39 -6.11
CA MET A 1 -1.36 18.55 -7.01
C MET A 1 -2.50 19.11 -6.15
N GLU A 2 -2.89 20.34 -6.36
CA GLU A 2 -3.90 20.98 -5.48
C GLU A 2 -5.32 20.57 -5.87
N GLU A 3 -5.64 20.55 -7.16
CA GLU A 3 -6.95 20.15 -7.67
C GLU A 3 -6.94 18.70 -8.16
N LEU A 4 -7.85 17.88 -7.62
CA LEU A 4 -7.97 16.45 -7.96
C LEU A 4 -9.17 16.15 -8.85
N ARG A 5 -10.17 17.03 -8.92
CA ARG A 5 -11.37 16.84 -9.75
C ARG A 5 -11.02 16.66 -11.23
N GLY A 6 -11.57 15.61 -11.85
CA GLY A 6 -11.30 15.27 -13.24
C GLY A 6 -9.89 14.70 -13.50
N ARG A 7 -9.13 14.37 -12.44
CA ARG A 7 -7.89 13.61 -12.58
C ARG A 7 -8.18 12.13 -12.73
N ASN A 8 -7.26 11.40 -13.36
CA ASN A 8 -7.42 9.98 -13.65
C ASN A 8 -6.46 9.16 -12.80
N ALA A 9 -6.97 8.17 -12.07
CA ALA A 9 -6.19 7.34 -11.18
C ALA A 9 -6.31 5.84 -11.51
N LEU A 10 -5.18 5.15 -11.49
CA LEU A 10 -5.15 3.68 -11.40
C LEU A 10 -4.94 3.27 -9.94
N VAL A 11 -5.82 2.39 -9.44
CA VAL A 11 -5.73 1.82 -8.08
C VAL A 11 -5.64 0.30 -8.18
N THR A 12 -4.52 -0.28 -7.73
CA THR A 12 -4.35 -1.74 -7.67
C THR A 12 -4.83 -2.31 -6.33
N GLY A 13 -5.32 -3.53 -6.31
CA GLY A 13 -5.88 -4.17 -5.12
C GLY A 13 -7.16 -3.47 -4.63
N ALA A 14 -8.00 -3.02 -5.58
CA ALA A 14 -9.18 -2.19 -5.29
C ALA A 14 -10.33 -2.95 -4.62
N GLY A 15 -10.47 -4.25 -4.88
CA GLY A 15 -11.48 -5.12 -4.26
C GLY A 15 -11.09 -5.58 -2.86
N GLY A 16 -9.82 -5.44 -2.49
CA GLY A 16 -9.31 -5.75 -1.16
C GLY A 16 -9.50 -4.62 -0.16
N GLY A 17 -9.42 -4.95 1.13
CA GLY A 17 -9.69 -4.11 2.27
C GLY A 17 -9.39 -2.61 2.15
N LEU A 18 -8.12 -2.21 1.98
CA LEU A 18 -7.74 -0.79 1.91
C LEU A 18 -8.05 -0.14 0.57
N GLY A 19 -7.96 -0.90 -0.54
CA GLY A 19 -8.16 -0.38 -1.89
C GLY A 19 -9.52 0.28 -2.07
N GLY A 20 -10.58 -0.34 -1.57
CA GLY A 20 -11.92 0.22 -1.62
C GLY A 20 -12.06 1.56 -0.86
N TYR A 21 -11.40 1.71 0.29
CA TYR A 21 -11.41 2.99 1.04
C TYR A 21 -10.58 4.07 0.35
N ILE A 22 -9.47 3.69 -0.28
CA ILE A 22 -8.66 4.60 -1.09
C ILE A 22 -9.47 5.08 -2.29
N ALA A 23 -10.11 4.16 -3.03
CA ALA A 23 -10.96 4.49 -4.18
C ALA A 23 -12.11 5.42 -3.78
N ARG A 24 -12.80 5.17 -2.65
CA ARG A 24 -13.85 6.06 -2.13
C ARG A 24 -13.33 7.45 -1.78
N ALA A 25 -12.15 7.54 -1.19
CA ALA A 25 -11.54 8.82 -0.84
C ALA A 25 -11.18 9.64 -2.09
N LEU A 26 -10.64 8.99 -3.14
CA LEU A 26 -10.33 9.64 -4.41
C LEU A 26 -11.59 10.05 -5.17
N ALA A 27 -12.61 9.19 -5.22
CA ALA A 27 -13.90 9.51 -5.85
C ALA A 27 -14.59 10.71 -5.17
N ALA A 28 -14.50 10.84 -3.84
CA ALA A 28 -15.03 11.99 -3.10
C ALA A 28 -14.38 13.33 -3.50
N GLU A 29 -13.15 13.28 -4.02
CA GLU A 29 -12.42 14.42 -4.58
C GLU A 29 -12.71 14.64 -6.09
N GLY A 30 -13.59 13.83 -6.69
CA GLY A 30 -13.94 13.91 -8.10
C GLY A 30 -12.88 13.30 -9.05
N VAL A 31 -12.09 12.35 -8.59
CA VAL A 31 -11.10 11.62 -9.38
C VAL A 31 -11.78 10.49 -10.15
N ASN A 32 -11.52 10.37 -11.46
CA ASN A 32 -11.92 9.23 -12.28
C ASN A 32 -11.02 8.02 -11.97
N LEU A 33 -11.56 6.82 -11.98
CA LEU A 33 -10.89 5.65 -11.44
C LEU A 33 -10.83 4.48 -12.41
N ALA A 34 -9.64 3.99 -12.68
CA ALA A 34 -9.39 2.66 -13.20
C ALA A 34 -9.06 1.75 -11.99
N LEU A 35 -9.91 0.75 -11.74
CA LEU A 35 -9.80 -0.15 -10.60
C LEU A 35 -9.37 -1.54 -11.06
N THR A 36 -8.41 -2.13 -10.39
CA THR A 36 -7.98 -3.50 -10.67
C THR A 36 -7.76 -4.31 -9.39
N ASP A 37 -8.04 -5.59 -9.48
CA ASP A 37 -7.72 -6.62 -8.50
C ASP A 37 -7.67 -7.97 -9.22
N LEU A 38 -7.42 -9.05 -8.49
CA LEU A 38 -7.56 -10.41 -9.01
C LEU A 38 -9.01 -10.69 -9.48
N PRO A 39 -9.22 -11.61 -10.43
CA PRO A 39 -10.55 -11.89 -10.99
C PRO A 39 -11.63 -12.20 -9.96
N GLU A 40 -11.27 -12.83 -8.85
CA GLU A 40 -12.19 -13.27 -7.80
C GLU A 40 -12.55 -12.13 -6.82
N ALA A 41 -11.87 -11.00 -6.90
CA ALA A 41 -12.08 -9.89 -5.97
C ALA A 41 -13.36 -9.10 -6.28
N PRO A 42 -14.13 -8.67 -5.28
CA PRO A 42 -15.45 -8.05 -5.47
C PRO A 42 -15.33 -6.56 -5.86
N VAL A 43 -14.83 -6.24 -7.05
CA VAL A 43 -14.67 -4.87 -7.54
C VAL A 43 -15.96 -4.29 -8.12
N ASP A 44 -16.85 -5.13 -8.67
CA ASP A 44 -18.09 -4.72 -9.35
C ASP A 44 -18.99 -3.83 -8.47
N GLY A 45 -19.25 -4.27 -7.25
CA GLY A 45 -20.07 -3.52 -6.30
C GLY A 45 -19.48 -2.16 -5.94
N LEU A 46 -18.16 -2.11 -5.77
CA LEU A 46 -17.45 -0.86 -5.53
C LEU A 46 -17.54 0.09 -6.72
N ALA A 47 -17.30 -0.42 -7.92
CA ALA A 47 -17.37 0.41 -9.13
C ALA A 47 -18.78 0.99 -9.34
N ALA A 48 -19.84 0.20 -9.14
CA ALA A 48 -21.23 0.67 -9.22
C ALA A 48 -21.51 1.76 -8.18
N GLU A 49 -21.08 1.57 -6.92
CA GLU A 49 -21.17 2.57 -5.85
C GLU A 49 -20.48 3.89 -6.26
N LEU A 50 -19.26 3.81 -6.80
CA LEU A 50 -18.49 5.01 -7.11
C LEU A 50 -19.03 5.76 -8.32
N ARG A 51 -19.54 5.05 -9.36
CA ARG A 51 -20.23 5.68 -10.50
C ARG A 51 -21.45 6.50 -10.04
N SER A 52 -22.19 6.02 -9.03
CA SER A 52 -23.33 6.77 -8.48
C SER A 52 -22.94 8.10 -7.82
N ARG A 53 -21.65 8.33 -7.54
CA ARG A 53 -21.11 9.59 -7.01
C ARG A 53 -20.70 10.60 -8.11
N GLY A 54 -20.91 10.26 -9.39
CA GLY A 54 -20.69 11.16 -10.51
C GLY A 54 -19.25 11.24 -11.01
N VAL A 55 -18.44 10.21 -10.76
CA VAL A 55 -17.09 10.03 -11.32
C VAL A 55 -17.10 8.90 -12.35
N GLU A 56 -16.20 8.98 -13.35
CA GLU A 56 -15.97 7.86 -14.27
C GLU A 56 -15.24 6.74 -13.56
N VAL A 57 -15.74 5.51 -13.70
CA VAL A 57 -15.11 4.33 -13.10
C VAL A 57 -15.11 3.19 -14.10
N SER A 58 -13.91 2.73 -14.43
CA SER A 58 -13.66 1.51 -15.18
C SER A 58 -12.99 0.47 -14.29
N GLN A 59 -13.18 -0.81 -14.61
CA GLN A 59 -12.56 -1.90 -13.87
C GLN A 59 -12.15 -3.03 -14.81
N ALA A 60 -11.01 -3.66 -14.52
CA ALA A 60 -10.58 -4.88 -15.17
C ALA A 60 -9.79 -5.73 -14.17
N PRO A 61 -9.91 -7.06 -14.25
CA PRO A 61 -9.07 -7.95 -13.45
C PRO A 61 -7.64 -7.93 -13.99
N ALA A 62 -6.66 -7.99 -13.07
CA ALA A 62 -5.26 -8.24 -13.42
C ALA A 62 -4.49 -8.80 -12.22
N ASP A 63 -3.64 -9.79 -12.48
CA ASP A 63 -2.63 -10.22 -11.53
C ASP A 63 -1.37 -9.36 -11.71
N VAL A 64 -1.12 -8.49 -10.74
CA VAL A 64 0.07 -7.63 -10.75
C VAL A 64 1.38 -8.41 -10.56
N ALA A 65 1.35 -9.69 -10.20
CA ALA A 65 2.53 -10.54 -10.20
C ALA A 65 3.01 -10.86 -11.63
N ASP A 66 2.10 -10.89 -12.61
CA ASP A 66 2.40 -11.16 -14.02
C ASP A 66 2.90 -9.89 -14.75
N ALA A 67 4.02 -10.01 -15.46
CA ALA A 67 4.65 -8.87 -16.16
C ALA A 67 3.84 -8.37 -17.35
N ASP A 68 3.26 -9.27 -18.13
CA ASP A 68 2.47 -8.92 -19.31
C ASP A 68 1.14 -8.30 -18.89
N GLU A 69 0.57 -8.77 -17.77
CA GLU A 69 -0.64 -8.18 -17.22
C GLU A 69 -0.41 -6.76 -16.70
N ARG A 70 0.72 -6.45 -16.07
CA ARG A 70 1.06 -5.08 -15.68
C ARG A 70 1.13 -4.13 -16.87
N GLN A 71 1.73 -4.57 -17.99
CA GLN A 71 1.80 -3.75 -19.20
C GLN A 71 0.42 -3.52 -19.82
N ARG A 72 -0.39 -4.58 -19.93
CA ARG A 72 -1.78 -4.49 -20.42
C ARG A 72 -2.64 -3.62 -19.51
N LEU A 73 -2.50 -3.76 -18.20
CA LEU A 73 -3.24 -2.98 -17.21
C LEU A 73 -3.00 -1.47 -17.34
N ALA A 74 -1.75 -1.05 -17.47
CA ALA A 74 -1.42 0.37 -17.59
C ALA A 74 -1.99 0.99 -18.89
N SER A 75 -1.91 0.25 -20.01
CA SER A 75 -2.49 0.67 -21.29
C SER A 75 -4.01 0.74 -21.22
N TRP A 76 -4.64 -0.31 -20.73
CA TRP A 76 -6.10 -0.36 -20.53
C TRP A 76 -6.61 0.77 -19.62
N ALA A 77 -5.93 1.04 -18.51
CA ALA A 77 -6.33 2.10 -17.59
C ALA A 77 -6.30 3.48 -18.27
N ALA A 78 -5.23 3.76 -19.03
CA ALA A 78 -5.11 5.02 -19.77
C ALA A 78 -6.14 5.17 -20.89
N GLU A 79 -6.52 4.07 -21.54
CA GLU A 79 -7.58 4.05 -22.56
C GLU A 79 -8.98 4.25 -21.95
N SER A 80 -9.20 3.69 -20.76
CA SER A 80 -10.52 3.65 -20.12
C SER A 80 -10.93 4.93 -19.43
N VAL A 81 -10.00 5.64 -18.76
CA VAL A 81 -10.29 6.87 -18.00
C VAL A 81 -9.46 8.07 -18.45
N GLY A 82 -8.63 7.88 -19.48
CA GLY A 82 -7.71 8.90 -19.97
C GLY A 82 -6.31 8.83 -19.33
N PRO A 83 -5.38 9.69 -19.76
CA PRO A 83 -4.00 9.71 -19.29
C PRO A 83 -3.91 9.73 -17.77
N LEU A 84 -3.13 8.80 -17.18
CA LEU A 84 -3.06 8.62 -15.73
C LEU A 84 -2.31 9.76 -15.04
N ASP A 85 -2.98 10.49 -14.17
CA ASP A 85 -2.41 11.52 -13.31
C ASP A 85 -1.98 10.94 -11.94
N ILE A 86 -2.58 9.84 -11.52
CA ILE A 86 -2.35 9.23 -10.21
C ILE A 86 -2.18 7.72 -10.38
N LEU A 87 -1.12 7.18 -9.79
CA LEU A 87 -0.95 5.74 -9.62
C LEU A 87 -0.95 5.42 -8.12
N VAL A 88 -1.86 4.54 -7.68
CA VAL A 88 -1.85 4.02 -6.31
C VAL A 88 -1.48 2.54 -6.34
N ASN A 89 -0.24 2.24 -6.04
CA ASN A 89 0.26 0.89 -5.85
C ASN A 89 -0.19 0.39 -4.45
N ASN A 90 -1.36 -0.25 -4.38
CA ASN A 90 -1.94 -0.74 -3.14
C ASN A 90 -2.02 -2.27 -3.06
N ALA A 91 -2.06 -2.99 -4.17
CA ALA A 91 -2.01 -4.45 -4.15
C ALA A 91 -0.87 -4.97 -3.28
N GLY A 92 -1.12 -6.02 -2.52
CA GLY A 92 -0.13 -6.57 -1.63
C GLY A 92 -0.59 -7.85 -0.95
N VAL A 93 0.36 -8.67 -0.56
CA VAL A 93 0.16 -9.94 0.16
C VAL A 93 1.00 -9.97 1.43
N GLU A 94 0.55 -10.75 2.41
CA GLU A 94 1.26 -10.98 3.66
C GLU A 94 1.20 -12.46 4.01
N PHE A 95 2.35 -13.06 4.21
CA PHE A 95 2.51 -14.41 4.74
C PHE A 95 3.14 -14.31 6.13
N ALA A 96 2.28 -14.32 7.16
CA ALA A 96 2.72 -14.26 8.56
C ALA A 96 3.21 -15.65 9.01
N GLY A 97 4.26 -15.68 9.79
CA GLY A 97 4.85 -16.90 10.35
C GLY A 97 6.34 -16.77 10.59
N THR A 98 6.96 -17.81 11.15
CA THR A 98 8.43 -17.86 11.29
C THR A 98 9.07 -18.05 9.91
N PHE A 99 10.16 -17.34 9.63
CA PHE A 99 10.78 -17.37 8.32
C PHE A 99 11.24 -18.78 7.88
N VAL A 100 11.62 -19.61 8.82
CA VAL A 100 12.01 -21.01 8.54
C VAL A 100 10.88 -21.84 7.92
N ASN A 101 9.64 -21.45 8.14
CA ASN A 101 8.44 -22.12 7.61
C ASN A 101 7.87 -21.40 6.35
N THR A 102 8.52 -20.33 5.90
CA THR A 102 8.11 -19.64 4.65
C THR A 102 8.50 -20.51 3.47
N THR A 103 7.52 -20.82 2.62
CA THR A 103 7.76 -21.59 1.39
C THR A 103 8.36 -20.71 0.29
N GLU A 104 9.03 -21.34 -0.67
CA GLU A 104 9.57 -20.63 -1.84
C GLU A 104 8.49 -19.86 -2.61
N PRO A 105 7.30 -20.43 -2.95
CA PRO A 105 6.23 -19.68 -3.61
C PRO A 105 5.72 -18.46 -2.82
N GLU A 106 5.63 -18.57 -1.49
CA GLU A 106 5.24 -17.43 -0.64
C GLU A 106 6.28 -16.31 -0.66
N LEU A 107 7.57 -16.68 -0.68
CA LEU A 107 8.66 -15.72 -0.77
C LEU A 107 8.65 -15.00 -2.13
N GLU A 108 8.55 -15.77 -3.22
CA GLU A 108 8.45 -15.23 -4.58
C GLU A 108 7.24 -14.32 -4.74
N THR A 109 6.04 -14.78 -4.34
CA THR A 109 4.82 -13.96 -4.39
C THR A 109 4.95 -12.68 -3.58
N SER A 110 5.55 -12.74 -2.39
CA SER A 110 5.82 -11.54 -1.58
C SER A 110 6.67 -10.52 -2.33
N VAL A 111 7.72 -10.96 -3.03
CA VAL A 111 8.62 -10.07 -3.78
C VAL A 111 7.94 -9.55 -5.04
N LEU A 112 7.29 -10.44 -5.80
CA LEU A 112 6.63 -10.10 -7.06
C LEU A 112 5.52 -9.06 -6.84
N VAL A 113 4.60 -9.30 -5.90
CA VAL A 113 3.43 -8.44 -5.68
C VAL A 113 3.82 -7.18 -4.90
N ASN A 114 4.52 -7.32 -3.76
CA ASN A 114 4.73 -6.19 -2.86
C ASN A 114 5.84 -5.23 -3.31
N LEU A 115 6.77 -5.67 -4.15
CA LEU A 115 7.93 -4.85 -4.53
C LEU A 115 8.09 -4.73 -6.04
N LEU A 116 8.22 -5.84 -6.77
CA LEU A 116 8.50 -5.78 -8.21
C LEU A 116 7.35 -5.15 -8.99
N ALA A 117 6.10 -5.51 -8.68
CA ALA A 117 4.92 -4.91 -9.32
C ALA A 117 4.84 -3.39 -9.08
N VAL A 118 5.17 -2.94 -7.86
CA VAL A 118 5.23 -1.50 -7.53
C VAL A 118 6.27 -0.78 -8.37
N MET A 119 7.47 -1.35 -8.50
CA MET A 119 8.56 -0.79 -9.29
C MET A 119 8.21 -0.76 -10.78
N ASP A 120 7.66 -1.85 -11.30
CA ASP A 120 7.40 -2.03 -12.72
C ASP A 120 6.21 -1.18 -13.19
N LEU A 121 5.08 -1.17 -12.48
CA LEU A 121 3.96 -0.26 -12.80
C LEU A 121 4.41 1.21 -12.74
N THR A 122 5.24 1.56 -11.78
CA THR A 122 5.83 2.91 -11.71
C THR A 122 6.67 3.20 -12.97
N ARG A 123 7.55 2.28 -13.39
CA ARG A 123 8.38 2.39 -14.59
C ARG A 123 7.55 2.56 -15.86
N ILE A 124 6.41 1.87 -15.95
CA ILE A 124 5.50 1.95 -17.11
C ILE A 124 4.77 3.30 -17.16
N VAL A 125 4.26 3.78 -16.02
CA VAL A 125 3.37 4.96 -15.96
C VAL A 125 4.14 6.28 -15.88
N LEU A 126 5.30 6.31 -15.23
CA LEU A 126 6.08 7.51 -14.95
C LEU A 126 6.46 8.34 -16.19
N PRO A 127 6.92 7.73 -17.31
CA PRO A 127 7.30 8.52 -18.51
C PRO A 127 6.18 9.42 -19.01
N GLY A 128 4.95 8.93 -19.11
CA GLY A 128 3.81 9.73 -19.52
C GLY A 128 3.44 10.83 -18.52
N MET A 129 3.67 10.62 -17.21
CA MET A 129 3.49 11.69 -16.22
C MET A 129 4.54 12.78 -16.36
N LEU A 130 5.80 12.42 -16.59
CA LEU A 130 6.91 13.38 -16.81
C LEU A 130 6.69 14.19 -18.09
N GLU A 131 6.32 13.54 -19.20
CA GLU A 131 6.02 14.21 -20.46
C GLU A 131 4.90 15.26 -20.33
N ARG A 132 3.83 14.92 -19.60
CA ARG A 132 2.72 15.85 -19.33
C ARG A 132 3.01 16.83 -18.20
N GLN A 133 4.18 16.75 -17.59
CA GLN A 133 4.58 17.62 -16.47
C GLN A 133 3.57 17.57 -15.31
N ARG A 134 2.96 16.40 -15.08
CA ARG A 134 1.90 16.23 -14.09
C ARG A 134 1.74 14.77 -13.69
N GLY A 135 1.84 14.49 -12.40
CA GLY A 135 1.57 13.15 -11.88
C GLY A 135 1.83 13.03 -10.38
N HIS A 136 1.29 11.97 -9.79
CA HIS A 136 1.62 11.57 -8.42
C HIS A 136 1.55 10.05 -8.26
N ILE A 137 2.63 9.45 -7.78
CA ILE A 137 2.70 8.04 -7.48
C ILE A 137 2.64 7.84 -5.96
N VAL A 138 1.63 7.11 -5.51
CA VAL A 138 1.43 6.76 -4.11
C VAL A 138 1.68 5.26 -3.93
N ASN A 139 2.68 4.92 -3.14
CA ASN A 139 3.01 3.55 -2.83
C ASN A 139 2.52 3.18 -1.41
N ILE A 140 1.62 2.20 -1.31
CA ILE A 140 1.16 1.71 -0.01
C ILE A 140 2.22 0.76 0.54
N ALA A 141 3.04 1.31 1.42
CA ALA A 141 4.02 0.60 2.22
C ALA A 141 3.36 0.01 3.50
N SER A 142 4.03 0.10 4.61
CA SER A 142 3.53 -0.34 5.93
C SER A 142 4.41 0.25 7.02
N LEU A 143 3.93 0.28 8.25
CA LEU A 143 4.79 0.50 9.42
C LEU A 143 5.88 -0.60 9.52
N ALA A 144 5.60 -1.83 9.02
CA ALA A 144 6.60 -2.89 8.86
C ALA A 144 7.73 -2.54 7.87
N GLY A 145 7.54 -1.53 7.00
CA GLY A 145 8.57 -0.93 6.15
C GLY A 145 9.43 0.13 6.87
N LYS A 146 9.19 0.38 8.16
CA LYS A 146 9.95 1.32 9.01
C LYS A 146 10.51 0.64 10.25
N ILE A 147 9.83 -0.38 10.74
CA ILE A 147 10.21 -1.16 11.93
C ILE A 147 10.03 -2.62 11.58
N PRO A 148 11.13 -3.41 11.48
CA PRO A 148 11.02 -4.85 11.21
C PRO A 148 10.13 -5.54 12.22
N THR A 149 9.19 -6.34 11.73
CA THR A 149 8.21 -7.01 12.59
C THR A 149 8.50 -8.50 12.65
N PRO A 150 8.72 -9.08 13.84
CA PRO A 150 8.86 -10.54 14.00
C PRO A 150 7.65 -11.27 13.40
N GLY A 151 7.89 -12.39 12.74
CA GLY A 151 6.85 -13.15 12.04
C GLY A 151 6.43 -12.59 10.69
N LEU A 152 7.03 -11.47 10.22
CA LEU A 152 6.74 -10.82 8.95
C LEU A 152 8.05 -10.46 8.21
N ALA A 153 9.02 -11.37 8.15
CA ALA A 153 10.36 -11.06 7.64
C ALA A 153 10.34 -10.67 6.15
N SER A 154 9.75 -11.49 5.27
CA SER A 154 9.61 -11.22 3.84
C SER A 154 8.77 -9.97 3.58
N TYR A 155 7.65 -9.83 4.26
CA TYR A 155 6.80 -8.65 4.18
C TYR A 155 7.53 -7.37 4.61
N SER A 156 8.24 -7.41 5.76
CA SER A 156 9.04 -6.27 6.22
C SER A 156 10.12 -5.88 5.22
N ALA A 157 10.82 -6.85 4.64
CA ALA A 157 11.85 -6.61 3.63
C ALA A 157 11.26 -5.92 2.39
N THR A 158 10.14 -6.44 1.84
CA THR A 158 9.50 -5.84 0.66
C THR A 158 8.97 -4.43 0.96
N LYS A 159 8.34 -4.20 2.11
CA LYS A 159 7.81 -2.87 2.47
C LYS A 159 8.90 -1.85 2.83
N HIS A 160 10.06 -2.26 3.36
CA HIS A 160 11.26 -1.40 3.44
C HIS A 160 11.77 -1.06 2.04
N GLY A 161 11.80 -2.04 1.11
CA GLY A 161 12.14 -1.82 -0.29
C GLY A 161 11.25 -0.77 -0.95
N VAL A 162 9.93 -0.83 -0.75
CA VAL A 162 8.96 0.16 -1.27
C VAL A 162 9.23 1.56 -0.72
N VAL A 163 9.52 1.70 0.58
CA VAL A 163 9.87 3.01 1.18
C VAL A 163 11.16 3.55 0.57
N ALA A 164 12.22 2.73 0.49
CA ALA A 164 13.51 3.12 -0.08
C ALA A 164 13.36 3.50 -1.57
N PHE A 165 12.65 2.71 -2.36
CA PHE A 165 12.34 2.98 -3.77
C PHE A 165 11.63 4.32 -3.94
N THR A 166 10.59 4.59 -3.14
CA THR A 166 9.86 5.86 -3.20
C THR A 166 10.75 7.06 -2.90
N HIS A 167 11.63 6.94 -1.91
CA HIS A 167 12.57 8.02 -1.57
C HIS A 167 13.64 8.23 -2.63
N ALA A 168 14.14 7.15 -3.25
CA ALA A 168 15.09 7.23 -4.36
C ALA A 168 14.48 7.95 -5.57
N LEU A 169 13.26 7.57 -5.98
CA LEU A 169 12.54 8.25 -7.06
C LEU A 169 12.34 9.75 -6.80
N ARG A 170 12.05 10.12 -5.56
CA ARG A 170 11.96 11.56 -5.21
C ARG A 170 13.29 12.28 -5.39
N ALA A 171 14.39 11.64 -5.02
CA ALA A 171 15.72 12.22 -5.18
C ALA A 171 16.13 12.34 -6.65
N GLU A 172 15.77 11.34 -7.47
CA GLU A 172 16.02 11.35 -8.91
C GLU A 172 15.22 12.43 -9.65
N ASN A 173 14.02 12.75 -9.16
CA ASN A 173 13.08 13.67 -9.81
C ASN A 173 12.93 15.01 -9.05
N VAL A 174 14.01 15.48 -8.43
CA VAL A 174 14.01 16.80 -7.77
C VAL A 174 13.84 17.90 -8.82
N GLY A 175 12.84 18.74 -8.62
CA GLY A 175 12.48 19.83 -9.56
C GLY A 175 11.44 19.45 -10.61
N GLU A 176 11.15 18.15 -10.77
CA GLU A 176 10.09 17.69 -11.65
C GLU A 176 8.71 17.82 -10.98
N PRO A 177 7.65 18.11 -11.75
CA PRO A 177 6.31 18.30 -11.21
C PRO A 177 5.56 16.99 -10.93
N VAL A 178 6.26 15.85 -10.88
CA VAL A 178 5.72 14.54 -10.50
C VAL A 178 6.06 14.25 -9.04
N GLY A 179 5.03 13.94 -8.25
CA GLY A 179 5.18 13.63 -6.83
C GLY A 179 5.30 12.12 -6.57
N PHE A 180 5.95 11.79 -5.45
CA PHE A 180 6.08 10.41 -4.98
C PHE A 180 5.91 10.37 -3.47
N SER A 181 5.02 9.51 -2.98
CA SER A 181 4.76 9.39 -1.54
C SER A 181 4.59 7.95 -1.10
N ALA A 182 5.23 7.57 -0.01
CA ALA A 182 4.99 6.31 0.68
C ALA A 182 3.94 6.50 1.79
N ILE A 183 2.89 5.69 1.78
CA ILE A 183 1.95 5.62 2.89
C ILE A 183 2.33 4.42 3.74
N CYS A 184 2.54 4.65 5.04
CA CYS A 184 2.98 3.63 5.99
C CYS A 184 1.89 3.39 7.05
N PRO A 185 0.85 2.58 6.76
CA PRO A 185 -0.16 2.23 7.75
C PRO A 185 0.43 1.33 8.84
N GLY A 186 -0.03 1.54 10.08
CA GLY A 186 0.10 0.56 11.14
C GLY A 186 -1.00 -0.50 11.06
N PHE A 187 -1.51 -0.96 12.19
CA PHE A 187 -2.63 -1.91 12.23
C PHE A 187 -3.94 -1.21 11.85
N VAL A 188 -4.52 -1.64 10.73
CA VAL A 188 -5.81 -1.12 10.26
C VAL A 188 -6.91 -2.08 10.66
N SER A 189 -7.88 -1.59 11.44
CA SER A 189 -8.99 -2.40 11.93
C SER A 189 -10.02 -2.72 10.83
N ARG A 190 -10.81 -3.75 11.04
CA ARG A 190 -12.00 -4.15 10.25
C ARG A 190 -11.71 -4.68 8.85
N VAL A 191 -10.58 -4.36 8.22
CA VAL A 191 -10.31 -4.72 6.82
C VAL A 191 -8.84 -5.04 6.57
N GLY A 192 -8.57 -5.62 5.40
CA GLY A 192 -7.21 -5.92 4.94
C GLY A 192 -6.58 -7.07 5.70
N MET A 193 -5.26 -7.16 5.62
CA MET A 193 -4.49 -8.29 6.17
C MET A 193 -4.72 -8.44 7.67
N TYR A 194 -4.53 -7.36 8.44
CA TYR A 194 -4.73 -7.41 9.89
C TYR A 194 -6.20 -7.61 10.30
N GLY A 195 -7.15 -7.01 9.60
CA GLY A 195 -8.58 -7.12 9.93
C GLY A 195 -9.09 -8.57 9.94
N ARG A 196 -8.47 -9.47 9.17
CA ARG A 196 -8.77 -10.92 9.19
C ARG A 196 -8.41 -11.57 10.52
N PHE A 197 -7.37 -11.08 11.20
CA PHE A 197 -6.83 -11.64 12.46
C PHE A 197 -7.19 -10.82 13.70
N GLU A 198 -7.79 -9.64 13.56
CA GLU A 198 -8.03 -8.69 14.66
C GLU A 198 -8.75 -9.33 15.85
N HIS A 199 -9.69 -10.22 15.58
CA HIS A 199 -10.45 -10.93 16.59
C HIS A 199 -9.64 -12.03 17.32
N LEU A 200 -8.59 -12.57 16.70
CA LEU A 200 -7.70 -13.59 17.27
C LEU A 200 -6.46 -12.97 17.91
N VAL A 201 -5.94 -11.91 17.29
CA VAL A 201 -4.66 -11.30 17.68
C VAL A 201 -4.82 -9.78 17.80
N PRO A 202 -5.20 -9.27 18.98
CA PRO A 202 -5.30 -7.84 19.22
C PRO A 202 -3.98 -7.12 19.00
N ALA A 203 -4.04 -5.96 18.33
CA ALA A 203 -2.85 -5.12 18.10
C ALA A 203 -2.18 -4.73 19.42
N PRO A 204 -0.84 -4.64 19.45
CA PRO A 204 -0.13 -4.19 20.64
C PRO A 204 -0.64 -2.83 21.09
N ARG A 205 -0.97 -2.69 22.39
CA ARG A 205 -1.54 -1.45 22.95
C ARG A 205 -0.69 -0.20 22.68
N VAL A 206 0.63 -0.37 22.56
CA VAL A 206 1.59 0.69 22.26
C VAL A 206 1.45 1.23 20.84
N LEU A 207 0.92 0.46 19.91
CA LEU A 207 0.69 0.86 18.51
C LEU A 207 -0.78 1.23 18.27
N GLY A 208 -1.71 0.45 18.80
CA GLY A 208 -3.15 0.59 18.58
C GLY A 208 -3.56 0.31 17.14
N THR A 209 -4.82 0.59 16.83
CA THR A 209 -5.39 0.44 15.47
C THR A 209 -5.91 1.76 14.94
N VAL A 210 -5.94 1.90 13.62
CA VAL A 210 -6.55 3.03 12.91
C VAL A 210 -7.70 2.54 12.03
N PRO A 211 -8.73 3.35 11.81
CA PRO A 211 -9.79 3.00 10.86
C PRO A 211 -9.29 3.12 9.41
N PRO A 212 -9.79 2.31 8.46
CA PRO A 212 -9.30 2.29 7.08
C PRO A 212 -9.53 3.62 6.34
N GLU A 213 -10.53 4.39 6.72
CA GLU A 213 -10.80 5.74 6.20
C GLU A 213 -9.60 6.67 6.38
N SER A 214 -8.82 6.48 7.44
CA SER A 214 -7.60 7.26 7.70
C SER A 214 -6.53 7.02 6.63
N VAL A 215 -6.49 5.84 6.02
CA VAL A 215 -5.55 5.52 4.94
C VAL A 215 -5.98 6.21 3.65
N GLY A 216 -7.26 6.17 3.29
CA GLY A 216 -7.81 6.92 2.16
C GLY A 216 -7.54 8.42 2.27
N ALA A 217 -7.81 9.01 3.45
CA ALA A 217 -7.52 10.42 3.72
C ALA A 217 -6.01 10.74 3.64
N ALA A 218 -5.14 9.80 4.05
CA ALA A 218 -3.70 9.96 3.94
C ALA A 218 -3.23 9.94 2.49
N VAL A 219 -3.82 9.12 1.62
CA VAL A 219 -3.55 9.10 0.17
C VAL A 219 -3.92 10.44 -0.46
N VAL A 220 -5.13 10.95 -0.23
CA VAL A 220 -5.57 12.26 -0.73
C VAL A 220 -4.63 13.38 -0.27
N ARG A 221 -4.28 13.40 1.02
CA ARG A 221 -3.33 14.37 1.58
C ARG A 221 -1.95 14.24 0.93
N ALA A 222 -1.47 13.03 0.69
CA ALA A 222 -0.19 12.78 0.05
C ALA A 222 -0.15 13.35 -1.37
N ILE A 223 -1.20 13.15 -2.15
CA ILE A 223 -1.28 13.68 -3.51
C ILE A 223 -1.28 15.22 -3.50
N ARG A 224 -2.00 15.85 -2.56
CA ARG A 224 -2.07 17.32 -2.47
C ARG A 224 -0.79 17.97 -1.97
N GLN A 225 -0.16 17.39 -0.95
CA GLN A 225 0.94 18.03 -0.21
C GLN A 225 2.33 17.48 -0.60
N ASN A 226 2.37 16.39 -1.35
CA ASN A 226 3.61 15.72 -1.79
C ASN A 226 4.65 15.47 -0.67
N PRO A 227 4.26 14.96 0.51
CA PRO A 227 5.24 14.54 1.52
C PRO A 227 5.98 13.28 1.05
N PRO A 228 7.25 13.08 1.45
CA PRO A 228 7.99 11.86 1.12
C PRO A 228 7.34 10.61 1.71
N GLU A 229 6.80 10.71 2.92
CA GLU A 229 6.09 9.62 3.59
C GLU A 229 4.99 10.14 4.52
N VAL A 230 3.94 9.32 4.69
CA VAL A 230 2.86 9.55 5.64
C VAL A 230 2.69 8.31 6.51
N ILE A 231 3.00 8.43 7.79
CA ILE A 231 2.74 7.37 8.76
C ILE A 231 1.30 7.48 9.25
N VAL A 232 0.52 6.42 9.06
CA VAL A 232 -0.88 6.33 9.50
C VAL A 232 -0.97 5.37 10.67
N ASN A 233 -0.81 5.89 11.88
CA ASN A 233 -0.85 5.12 13.12
C ASN A 233 -1.53 5.90 14.23
N LYS A 234 -2.20 5.19 15.16
CA LYS A 234 -2.94 5.81 16.26
C LYS A 234 -2.02 6.51 17.26
N ARG A 235 -0.87 5.92 17.52
CA ARG A 235 0.08 6.42 18.50
C ARG A 235 1.35 6.93 17.81
N PRO A 236 2.09 7.88 18.42
CA PRO A 236 3.37 8.32 17.87
C PRO A 236 4.37 7.17 17.81
N VAL A 237 4.85 6.82 16.61
CA VAL A 237 5.83 5.74 16.39
C VAL A 237 7.19 6.24 15.91
N ARG A 238 7.30 7.54 15.61
CA ARG A 238 8.57 8.14 15.18
C ARG A 238 9.74 7.91 16.14
N PRO A 239 9.57 7.99 17.49
CA PRO A 239 10.66 7.67 18.41
C PRO A 239 11.15 6.23 18.29
N LEU A 240 10.24 5.28 18.06
CA LEU A 240 10.59 3.86 17.88
C LEU A 240 11.30 3.62 16.54
N ILE A 241 10.86 4.28 15.47
CA ILE A 241 11.53 4.25 14.16
C ILE A 241 12.94 4.78 14.28
N LEU A 242 13.13 5.93 14.94
CA LEU A 242 14.43 6.54 15.16
C LEU A 242 15.34 5.65 16.02
N LEU A 243 14.80 5.07 17.08
CA LEU A 243 15.54 4.11 17.91
C LEU A 243 16.03 2.93 17.10
N ASN A 244 15.17 2.37 16.23
CA ASN A 244 15.54 1.24 15.36
C ASN A 244 16.67 1.63 14.38
N ALA A 245 16.64 2.84 13.84
CA ALA A 245 17.64 3.33 12.91
C ALA A 245 19.00 3.62 13.55
N ILE A 246 19.02 4.25 14.73
CA ILE A 246 20.25 4.74 15.37
C ILE A 246 20.87 3.69 16.30
N ALA A 247 20.02 2.93 17.00
CA ALA A 247 20.45 1.97 18.02
C ALA A 247 19.78 0.59 17.83
N PRO A 248 20.04 -0.13 16.72
CA PRO A 248 19.33 -1.37 16.37
C PRO A 248 19.49 -2.47 17.42
N ARG A 249 20.64 -2.52 18.11
CA ARG A 249 20.84 -3.48 19.23
C ARG A 249 19.91 -3.20 20.41
N LEU A 250 19.64 -1.93 20.71
CA LEU A 250 18.70 -1.54 21.76
C LEU A 250 17.26 -1.78 21.31
N ALA A 251 16.92 -1.42 20.08
CA ALA A 251 15.61 -1.70 19.49
C ALA A 251 15.31 -3.20 19.49
N ALA A 252 16.27 -4.05 19.14
CA ALA A 252 16.12 -5.50 19.21
C ALA A 252 15.88 -6.03 20.65
N ARG A 253 16.47 -5.39 21.68
CA ARG A 253 16.17 -5.72 23.08
C ARG A 253 14.75 -5.32 23.47
N VAL A 254 14.30 -4.14 23.04
CA VAL A 254 12.90 -3.70 23.22
C VAL A 254 11.94 -4.61 22.45
N GLY A 255 12.27 -5.05 21.25
CA GLY A 255 11.48 -6.02 20.46
C GLY A 255 11.36 -7.42 21.11
N ARG A 256 12.27 -7.77 22.03
CA ARG A 256 12.21 -9.04 22.80
C ARG A 256 11.29 -9.00 24.01
N VAL A 257 10.71 -7.82 24.33
CA VAL A 257 9.76 -7.75 25.45
C VAL A 257 8.56 -8.65 25.16
N ARG A 258 8.11 -9.32 26.21
CA ARG A 258 7.09 -10.37 26.17
C ARG A 258 5.86 -10.04 25.28
N PRO A 259 5.24 -8.85 25.34
CA PRO A 259 4.06 -8.55 24.53
C PRO A 259 4.30 -8.57 23.01
N ILE A 260 5.48 -8.20 22.53
CA ILE A 260 5.80 -8.18 21.07
C ILE A 260 6.06 -9.62 20.60
N ARG A 261 6.78 -10.41 21.39
CA ARG A 261 7.02 -11.82 21.08
C ARG A 261 5.73 -12.62 21.06
N GLU A 262 4.89 -12.48 22.10
CA GLU A 262 3.57 -13.12 22.17
C GLU A 262 2.67 -12.71 20.99
N PHE A 263 2.73 -11.47 20.54
CA PHE A 263 2.00 -11.03 19.35
C PHE A 263 2.46 -11.79 18.09
N ALA A 264 3.78 -11.90 17.86
CA ALA A 264 4.33 -12.63 16.71
C ALA A 264 3.98 -14.13 16.74
N GLU A 265 4.06 -14.76 17.92
CA GLU A 265 3.69 -16.16 18.14
C GLU A 265 2.19 -16.39 17.82
N ARG A 266 1.31 -15.53 18.32
CA ARG A 266 -0.14 -15.58 18.04
C ARG A 266 -0.48 -15.33 16.57
N MET A 267 0.26 -14.46 15.90
CA MET A 267 0.07 -14.23 14.45
C MET A 267 0.42 -15.50 13.65
N ALA A 268 1.48 -16.19 14.01
CA ALA A 268 1.86 -17.46 13.38
C ALA A 268 0.78 -18.55 13.62
N GLU A 269 0.31 -18.69 14.87
CA GLU A 269 -0.76 -19.64 15.21
C GLU A 269 -2.10 -19.32 14.52
N ALA A 270 -2.45 -18.04 14.40
CA ALA A 270 -3.68 -17.61 13.74
C ALA A 270 -3.67 -17.93 12.25
N ARG A 271 -2.50 -17.88 11.60
CA ARG A 271 -2.33 -18.27 10.19
C ARG A 271 -2.61 -19.76 9.97
N GLU A 272 -2.18 -20.64 10.88
CA GLU A 272 -2.41 -22.08 10.77
C GLU A 272 -3.90 -22.48 10.89
N ARG A 273 -4.74 -21.55 11.36
CA ARG A 273 -6.19 -21.76 11.57
C ARG A 273 -7.08 -21.19 10.45
N LEU A 274 -6.50 -20.47 9.49
CA LEU A 274 -7.19 -19.82 8.37
C LEU A 274 -6.78 -20.42 7.03
#